data_d43186d5c6d4213206a8ab4fa917cb52
#
_entry.id   d43186d5c6d4213206a8ab4fa917cb52
#
_cell.length_a   1.000
_cell.length_b   1.000
_cell.length_c   1.000
_cell.angle_alpha   90.00
_cell.angle_beta   90.00
_cell.angle_gamma   90.00
#
_symmetry.space_group_name_H-M   'P 1'
#
loop_
_entity.id
_entity.type
_entity.pdbx_description
1 polymer ?
#
loop_
_entity_poly.entity_id
_entity_poly.type
_entity_poly.pdbx_seq_one_letter_code
_entity_poly.pdbx_strand_id
1 'polypeptide(L)'
;YPYITVEVLLSDHKVDVISEGYDVVFRIGPIRESNMIVRKLATNKLAIIASEGFLARHGNPQTLEKLIELPAVVYSSESFISDKIRIVDDEQAGEIKTFNMNAKYKVNETDLIMDAVKDGLGYAVIGQFMLQEELEKQGLVQLLPEYQLSTHSDIFAMYSHRNQQPLAKLFIDSIQNEIGTTPIWETYL
;
A
#
# COMPACT_ATOMS: atom_id res chain seq x y z
N TYR A 1 5.80 -27.11 1.39
CA TYR A 1 7.23 -27.45 1.17
C TYR A 1 7.98 -27.47 2.49
N PRO A 2 7.93 -28.59 3.26
CA PRO A 2 8.43 -28.63 4.65
C PRO A 2 9.95 -28.50 4.80
N TYR A 3 10.69 -28.56 3.71
CA TYR A 3 12.16 -28.46 3.70
C TYR A 3 12.68 -27.11 3.24
N ILE A 4 11.80 -26.13 2.97
CA ILE A 4 12.19 -24.78 2.59
C ILE A 4 12.21 -23.92 3.85
N THR A 5 13.32 -23.24 4.09
CA THR A 5 13.43 -22.18 5.10
C THR A 5 13.31 -20.84 4.38
N VAL A 6 12.46 -19.95 4.91
CA VAL A 6 12.28 -18.58 4.41
C VAL A 6 12.74 -17.63 5.50
N GLU A 7 13.68 -16.76 5.16
CA GLU A 7 14.07 -15.62 5.98
C GLU A 7 13.50 -14.36 5.36
N VAL A 8 12.77 -13.55 6.14
CA VAL A 8 12.14 -12.33 5.67
C VAL A 8 12.75 -11.12 6.39
N LEU A 9 13.25 -10.16 5.62
CA LEU A 9 13.73 -8.88 6.12
C LEU A 9 12.81 -7.77 5.61
N LEU A 10 12.30 -6.95 6.53
CA LEU A 10 11.57 -5.73 6.21
C LEU A 10 12.54 -4.56 6.23
N SER A 11 12.55 -3.75 5.18
CA SER A 11 13.45 -2.60 5.06
C SER A 11 12.87 -1.52 4.17
N ASP A 12 12.98 -0.27 4.62
CA ASP A 12 12.65 0.93 3.84
C ASP A 12 13.80 1.39 2.94
N HIS A 13 14.99 0.84 3.14
CA HIS A 13 16.17 1.21 2.35
C HIS A 13 16.13 0.56 0.97
N LYS A 14 16.80 1.21 0.03
CA LYS A 14 17.04 0.59 -1.26
C LYS A 14 18.03 -0.56 -1.08
N VAL A 15 17.50 -1.77 -1.15
CA VAL A 15 18.29 -2.99 -1.09
C VAL A 15 18.91 -3.24 -2.47
N ASP A 16 20.21 -3.45 -2.52
CA ASP A 16 20.86 -4.04 -3.69
C ASP A 16 20.77 -5.56 -3.58
N VAL A 17 19.77 -6.11 -4.27
CA VAL A 17 19.44 -7.54 -4.23
C VAL A 17 20.63 -8.43 -4.57
N ILE A 18 21.53 -7.98 -5.44
CA ILE A 18 22.68 -8.76 -5.90
C ILE A 18 23.80 -8.76 -4.88
N SER A 19 24.15 -7.59 -4.36
CA SER A 19 25.27 -7.43 -3.41
C SER A 19 24.92 -7.90 -2.01
N GLU A 20 23.63 -7.80 -1.62
CA GLU A 20 23.16 -8.21 -0.31
C GLU A 20 22.67 -9.67 -0.24
N GLY A 21 22.67 -10.37 -1.39
CA GLY A 21 22.44 -11.82 -1.44
C GLY A 21 20.98 -12.27 -1.28
N TYR A 22 20.01 -11.39 -1.53
CA TYR A 22 18.60 -11.77 -1.49
C TYR A 22 18.20 -12.57 -2.72
N ASP A 23 17.42 -13.63 -2.54
CA ASP A 23 16.86 -14.43 -3.63
C ASP A 23 15.70 -13.71 -4.33
N VAL A 24 14.82 -13.07 -3.54
CA VAL A 24 13.65 -12.34 -4.03
C VAL A 24 13.44 -11.08 -3.18
N VAL A 25 13.09 -9.97 -3.83
CA VAL A 25 12.65 -8.74 -3.17
C VAL A 25 11.25 -8.39 -3.64
N PHE A 26 10.35 -8.14 -2.71
CA PHE A 26 9.04 -7.57 -2.99
C PHE A 26 9.10 -6.05 -2.85
N ARG A 27 8.54 -5.36 -3.83
CA ARG A 27 8.56 -3.90 -3.85
C ARG A 27 7.22 -3.33 -4.27
N ILE A 28 6.82 -2.28 -3.56
CA ILE A 28 5.69 -1.43 -3.92
C ILE A 28 6.26 -0.09 -4.35
N GLY A 29 5.88 0.37 -5.54
CA GLY A 29 6.33 1.66 -6.05
C GLY A 29 6.90 1.59 -7.48
N PRO A 30 7.35 2.73 -8.00
CA PRO A 30 7.93 2.78 -9.34
C PRO A 30 9.23 1.99 -9.37
N ILE A 31 9.36 1.14 -10.38
CA ILE A 31 10.61 0.45 -10.67
C ILE A 31 11.48 1.39 -11.48
N ARG A 32 12.67 1.67 -10.97
CA ARG A 32 13.72 2.32 -11.75
C ARG A 32 14.47 1.28 -12.57
N GLU A 33 15.20 1.72 -13.60
CA GLU A 33 16.05 0.84 -14.38
C GLU A 33 16.92 -0.03 -13.47
N SER A 34 16.81 -1.34 -13.63
CA SER A 34 17.57 -2.34 -12.88
C SER A 34 17.87 -3.52 -13.79
N ASN A 35 19.03 -4.17 -13.57
CA ASN A 35 19.41 -5.41 -14.27
C ASN A 35 18.67 -6.65 -13.72
N MET A 36 17.52 -6.45 -13.07
CA MET A 36 16.75 -7.50 -12.44
C MET A 36 15.57 -7.92 -13.29
N ILE A 37 15.15 -9.17 -13.11
CA ILE A 37 13.85 -9.60 -13.61
C ILE A 37 12.80 -9.02 -12.67
N VAL A 38 11.79 -8.39 -13.26
CA VAL A 38 10.67 -7.77 -12.54
C VAL A 38 9.39 -8.48 -12.95
N ARG A 39 8.65 -8.96 -11.98
CA ARG A 39 7.33 -9.57 -12.19
C ARG A 39 6.28 -8.81 -11.40
N LYS A 40 5.29 -8.27 -12.10
CA LYS A 40 4.12 -7.66 -11.45
C LYS A 40 3.28 -8.77 -10.82
N LEU A 41 2.93 -8.58 -9.54
CA LEU A 41 2.08 -9.50 -8.78
C LEU A 41 0.64 -9.00 -8.70
N ALA A 42 0.46 -7.70 -8.42
CA ALA A 42 -0.85 -7.08 -8.32
C ALA A 42 -0.79 -5.58 -8.62
N THR A 43 -1.94 -4.99 -8.88
CA THR A 43 -2.11 -3.54 -8.88
C THR A 43 -2.31 -3.07 -7.44
N ASN A 44 -1.61 -2.02 -7.04
CA ASN A 44 -1.80 -1.41 -5.73
C ASN A 44 -2.97 -0.42 -5.81
N LYS A 45 -4.19 -0.88 -5.58
CA LYS A 45 -5.36 -0.01 -5.44
C LYS A 45 -5.33 0.67 -4.08
N LEU A 46 -5.74 1.94 -4.04
CA LEU A 46 -5.75 2.75 -2.83
C LEU A 46 -7.18 2.91 -2.31
N ALA A 47 -7.29 3.13 -0.99
CA ALA A 47 -8.53 3.51 -0.33
C ALA A 47 -8.24 4.57 0.75
N ILE A 48 -9.20 5.44 1.02
CA ILE A 48 -9.19 6.34 2.17
C ILE A 48 -10.02 5.68 3.25
N ILE A 49 -9.45 5.53 4.45
CA ILE A 49 -10.14 4.87 5.56
C ILE A 49 -10.07 5.70 6.84
N ALA A 50 -11.07 5.51 7.70
CA ALA A 50 -11.08 6.03 9.08
C ALA A 50 -11.85 5.07 9.97
N SER A 51 -11.69 5.18 11.30
CA SER A 51 -12.55 4.46 12.24
C SER A 51 -13.85 5.21 12.48
N GLU A 52 -14.90 4.46 12.81
CA GLU A 52 -16.19 5.04 13.22
C GLU A 52 -16.04 6.01 14.41
N GLY A 53 -15.16 5.66 15.37
CA GLY A 53 -14.87 6.49 16.51
C GLY A 53 -14.20 7.83 16.15
N PHE A 54 -13.37 7.85 15.10
CA PHE A 54 -12.82 9.09 14.55
C PHE A 54 -13.92 9.97 13.95
N LEU A 55 -14.80 9.38 13.14
CA LEU A 55 -15.89 10.11 12.49
C LEU A 55 -16.92 10.64 13.49
N ALA A 56 -17.17 9.92 14.58
CA ALA A 56 -18.05 10.39 15.65
C ALA A 56 -17.52 11.68 16.30
N ARG A 57 -16.19 11.88 16.36
CA ARG A 57 -15.56 13.08 16.94
C ARG A 57 -15.39 14.23 15.95
N HIS A 58 -15.13 13.93 14.68
CA HIS A 58 -14.73 14.92 13.68
C HIS A 58 -15.79 15.17 12.59
N GLY A 59 -16.84 14.36 12.57
CA GLY A 59 -17.83 14.34 11.49
C GLY A 59 -17.37 13.51 10.29
N ASN A 60 -18.31 13.21 9.39
CA ASN A 60 -18.05 12.48 8.17
C ASN A 60 -17.81 13.49 7.01
N PRO A 61 -16.57 13.64 6.51
CA PRO A 61 -16.26 14.58 5.44
C PRO A 61 -16.92 14.12 4.13
N GLN A 62 -17.58 15.05 3.45
CA GLN A 62 -18.30 14.78 2.19
C GLN A 62 -17.49 15.22 0.97
N THR A 63 -16.34 15.85 1.16
CA THR A 63 -15.44 16.30 0.08
C THR A 63 -13.98 16.17 0.51
N LEU A 64 -13.07 16.15 -0.46
CA LEU A 64 -11.62 16.11 -0.19
C LEU A 64 -11.13 17.36 0.54
N GLU A 65 -11.69 18.53 0.23
CA GLU A 65 -11.35 19.79 0.90
C GLU A 65 -11.67 19.71 2.40
N LYS A 66 -12.76 19.06 2.77
CA LYS A 66 -13.11 18.84 4.18
C LYS A 66 -12.26 17.75 4.83
N LEU A 67 -11.95 16.71 4.07
CA LEU A 67 -11.12 15.62 4.56
C LEU A 67 -9.71 16.11 4.93
N ILE A 68 -9.07 16.92 4.09
CA ILE A 68 -7.69 17.37 4.33
C ILE A 68 -7.54 18.34 5.50
N GLU A 69 -8.64 18.90 6.03
CA GLU A 69 -8.63 19.67 7.26
C GLU A 69 -8.46 18.78 8.51
N LEU A 70 -8.86 17.50 8.41
CA LEU A 70 -8.84 16.55 9.51
C LEU A 70 -7.43 15.96 9.73
N PRO A 71 -7.14 15.47 10.96
CA PRO A 71 -5.89 14.77 11.24
C PRO A 71 -5.71 13.54 10.35
N ALA A 72 -4.51 13.34 9.81
CA ALA A 72 -4.15 12.21 9.00
C ALA A 72 -2.99 11.42 9.60
N VAL A 73 -3.04 10.10 9.43
CA VAL A 73 -1.97 9.14 9.66
C VAL A 73 -1.32 8.87 8.32
N VAL A 74 0.00 9.05 8.20
CA VAL A 74 0.71 8.89 6.94
C VAL A 74 1.94 8.01 7.08
N TYR A 75 2.21 7.24 6.01
CA TYR A 75 3.48 6.56 5.89
C TYR A 75 4.60 7.58 5.66
N SER A 76 5.70 7.45 6.40
CA SER A 76 6.86 8.33 6.31
C SER A 76 8.14 7.57 6.60
N SER A 77 8.98 7.39 5.59
CA SER A 77 10.34 6.85 5.71
C SER A 77 11.39 7.90 5.38
N GLU A 78 12.66 7.55 5.46
CA GLU A 78 13.75 8.47 5.09
C GLU A 78 13.69 8.95 3.63
N SER A 79 13.17 8.10 2.74
CA SER A 79 13.17 8.36 1.29
C SER A 79 11.82 8.76 0.71
N PHE A 80 10.72 8.61 1.46
CA PHE A 80 9.38 8.80 0.94
C PHE A 80 8.38 9.17 2.04
N ILE A 81 7.52 10.15 1.74
CA ILE A 81 6.37 10.53 2.59
C ILE A 81 5.10 10.44 1.75
N SER A 82 4.10 9.71 2.25
CA SER A 82 2.79 9.57 1.64
C SER A 82 1.77 10.55 2.24
N ASP A 83 2.05 11.84 2.12
CA ASP A 83 1.23 12.93 2.68
C ASP A 83 0.32 13.61 1.65
N LYS A 84 0.07 12.96 0.52
CA LYS A 84 -0.71 13.52 -0.59
C LYS A 84 -1.77 12.56 -1.06
N ILE A 85 -2.99 13.09 -1.22
CA ILE A 85 -4.06 12.42 -1.95
C ILE A 85 -3.99 12.87 -3.40
N ARG A 86 -3.90 11.92 -4.33
CA ARG A 86 -3.95 12.18 -5.76
C ARG A 86 -5.19 11.52 -6.32
N ILE A 87 -5.98 12.28 -7.06
CA ILE A 87 -7.19 11.78 -7.74
C ILE A 87 -7.06 11.98 -9.24
N VAL A 88 -7.68 11.10 -9.99
CA VAL A 88 -7.88 11.28 -11.44
C VAL A 88 -9.11 12.15 -11.62
N ASP A 89 -8.98 13.26 -12.33
CA ASP A 89 -10.08 14.14 -12.67
C ASP A 89 -10.61 13.73 -14.05
N ASP A 90 -11.71 12.97 -14.07
CA ASP A 90 -12.31 12.51 -15.31
C ASP A 90 -12.93 13.66 -16.13
N GLU A 91 -13.31 14.78 -15.47
CA GLU A 91 -13.85 15.97 -16.15
C GLU A 91 -12.78 16.75 -16.92
N GLN A 92 -11.51 16.59 -16.54
CA GLN A 92 -10.35 17.27 -17.15
C GLN A 92 -9.40 16.29 -17.84
N ALA A 93 -9.93 15.38 -18.65
CA ALA A 93 -9.13 14.47 -19.48
C ALA A 93 -8.08 13.63 -18.70
N GLY A 94 -8.36 13.26 -17.45
CA GLY A 94 -7.49 12.43 -16.63
C GLY A 94 -6.35 13.21 -15.97
N GLU A 95 -6.47 14.52 -15.82
CA GLU A 95 -5.53 15.32 -15.02
C GLU A 95 -5.50 14.83 -13.57
N ILE A 96 -4.32 14.91 -12.95
CA ILE A 96 -4.16 14.50 -11.55
C ILE A 96 -4.26 15.73 -10.65
N LYS A 97 -5.31 15.81 -9.86
CA LYS A 97 -5.42 16.76 -8.75
C LYS A 97 -4.72 16.21 -7.52
N THR A 98 -4.01 17.07 -6.82
CA THR A 98 -3.25 16.70 -5.62
C THR A 98 -3.67 17.54 -4.43
N PHE A 99 -3.98 16.88 -3.31
CA PHE A 99 -4.35 17.48 -2.03
C PHE A 99 -3.32 17.12 -0.98
N ASN A 100 -2.85 18.09 -0.20
CA ASN A 100 -1.93 17.82 0.90
C ASN A 100 -2.70 17.42 2.16
N MET A 101 -2.32 16.32 2.78
CA MET A 101 -2.94 15.81 4.00
C MET A 101 -2.42 16.56 5.24
N ASN A 102 -3.25 16.75 6.24
CA ASN A 102 -2.86 17.28 7.54
C ASN A 102 -2.19 16.18 8.39
N ALA A 103 -0.97 15.80 8.03
CA ALA A 103 -0.22 14.72 8.63
C ALA A 103 0.14 15.00 10.09
N LYS A 104 -0.60 14.41 11.04
CA LYS A 104 -0.36 14.54 12.49
C LYS A 104 0.39 13.36 13.08
N TYR A 105 0.27 12.17 12.47
CA TYR A 105 0.97 10.96 12.88
C TYR A 105 1.74 10.40 11.69
N LYS A 106 3.03 10.15 11.87
CA LYS A 106 3.94 9.70 10.81
C LYS A 106 4.66 8.45 11.26
N VAL A 107 4.56 7.37 10.49
CA VAL A 107 5.19 6.09 10.78
C VAL A 107 5.71 5.45 9.50
N ASN A 108 6.71 4.58 9.63
CA ASN A 108 7.29 3.82 8.52
C ASN A 108 6.89 2.33 8.55
N GLU A 109 5.86 2.00 9.31
CA GLU A 109 5.36 0.63 9.44
C GLU A 109 3.86 0.59 9.18
N THR A 110 3.43 -0.32 8.30
CA THR A 110 2.04 -0.39 7.82
C THR A 110 1.06 -0.83 8.90
N ASP A 111 1.45 -1.77 9.76
CA ASP A 111 0.60 -2.23 10.85
C ASP A 111 0.32 -1.11 11.86
N LEU A 112 1.32 -0.26 12.14
CA LEU A 112 1.14 0.91 12.99
C LEU A 112 0.21 1.98 12.38
N ILE A 113 0.14 2.08 11.04
CA ILE A 113 -0.85 2.93 10.37
C ILE A 113 -2.25 2.39 10.66
N MET A 114 -2.46 1.09 10.47
CA MET A 114 -3.76 0.45 10.69
C MET A 114 -4.20 0.58 12.16
N ASP A 115 -3.31 0.34 13.11
CA ASP A 115 -3.59 0.51 14.54
C ASP A 115 -3.94 1.95 14.89
N ALA A 116 -3.16 2.92 14.40
CA ALA A 116 -3.43 4.34 14.63
C ALA A 116 -4.79 4.79 14.06
N VAL A 117 -5.20 4.26 12.90
CA VAL A 117 -6.52 4.54 12.32
C VAL A 117 -7.62 3.90 13.16
N LYS A 118 -7.47 2.64 13.59
CA LYS A 118 -8.41 1.94 14.48
C LYS A 118 -8.61 2.69 15.80
N ASP A 119 -7.52 3.18 16.37
CA ASP A 119 -7.55 4.01 17.60
C ASP A 119 -8.11 5.43 17.37
N GLY A 120 -8.40 5.77 16.11
CA GLY A 120 -9.00 7.04 15.75
C GLY A 120 -8.07 8.24 15.85
N LEU A 121 -6.76 8.06 15.65
CA LEU A 121 -5.80 9.17 15.63
C LEU A 121 -5.90 10.01 14.34
N GLY A 122 -6.46 9.44 13.28
CA GLY A 122 -6.65 10.12 12.00
C GLY A 122 -7.25 9.22 10.94
N TYR A 123 -7.52 9.79 9.77
CA TYR A 123 -7.75 9.00 8.56
C TYR A 123 -6.43 8.65 7.89
N ALA A 124 -6.42 7.63 7.03
CA ALA A 124 -5.27 7.28 6.22
C ALA A 124 -5.64 6.98 4.77
N VAL A 125 -4.69 7.17 3.86
CA VAL A 125 -4.71 6.60 2.51
C VAL A 125 -3.84 5.36 2.52
N ILE A 126 -4.46 4.21 2.27
CA ILE A 126 -3.80 2.91 2.34
C ILE A 126 -3.83 2.20 0.99
N GLY A 127 -2.86 1.32 0.76
CA GLY A 127 -3.01 0.26 -0.24
C GLY A 127 -3.99 -0.79 0.26
N GLN A 128 -4.94 -1.22 -0.56
CA GLN A 128 -5.93 -2.23 -0.13
C GLN A 128 -5.29 -3.53 0.34
N PHE A 129 -4.08 -3.85 -0.15
CA PHE A 129 -3.31 -5.02 0.28
C PHE A 129 -2.96 -5.02 1.78
N MET A 130 -3.09 -3.87 2.48
CA MET A 130 -2.89 -3.77 3.93
C MET A 130 -4.11 -4.29 4.72
N LEU A 131 -5.25 -4.50 4.06
CA LEU A 131 -6.44 -5.03 4.68
C LEU A 131 -6.30 -6.54 4.88
N GLN A 132 -6.54 -7.02 6.09
CA GLN A 132 -6.49 -8.43 6.46
C GLN A 132 -7.88 -9.09 6.45
N GLU A 133 -8.93 -8.27 6.59
CA GLU A 133 -10.34 -8.65 6.58
C GLU A 133 -11.21 -7.44 6.20
N GLU A 134 -12.51 -7.65 6.06
CA GLU A 134 -13.48 -6.61 5.74
C GLU A 134 -13.41 -5.42 6.71
N LEU A 135 -13.52 -4.19 6.17
CA LEU A 135 -13.41 -2.95 6.97
C LEU A 135 -14.38 -2.92 8.15
N GLU A 136 -15.63 -3.32 7.93
CA GLU A 136 -16.66 -3.32 8.98
C GLU A 136 -16.28 -4.17 10.19
N LYS A 137 -15.63 -5.32 9.96
CA LYS A 137 -15.16 -6.20 11.05
C LYS A 137 -14.07 -5.56 11.89
N GLN A 138 -13.36 -4.60 11.31
CA GLN A 138 -12.29 -3.86 11.97
C GLN A 138 -12.78 -2.55 12.60
N GLY A 139 -14.08 -2.22 12.52
CA GLY A 139 -14.62 -0.93 12.94
C GLY A 139 -14.15 0.25 12.10
N LEU A 140 -13.79 -0.04 10.83
CA LEU A 140 -13.31 0.92 9.85
C LEU A 140 -14.35 1.15 8.76
N VAL A 141 -14.30 2.31 8.15
CA VAL A 141 -15.14 2.68 7.01
C VAL A 141 -14.30 3.31 5.91
N GLN A 142 -14.71 3.06 4.67
CA GLN A 142 -14.14 3.75 3.51
C GLN A 142 -14.75 5.14 3.41
N LEU A 143 -13.90 6.14 3.18
CA LEU A 143 -14.29 7.52 2.95
C LEU A 143 -14.20 7.86 1.46
N LEU A 144 -15.19 8.63 0.98
CA LEU A 144 -15.19 9.22 -0.35
C LEU A 144 -14.89 8.19 -1.47
N PRO A 145 -15.62 7.05 -1.51
CA PRO A 145 -15.35 5.96 -2.47
C PRO A 145 -15.57 6.37 -3.93
N GLU A 146 -16.28 7.47 -4.17
CA GLU A 146 -16.51 8.03 -5.50
C GLU A 146 -15.26 8.61 -6.16
N TYR A 147 -14.21 8.94 -5.37
CA TYR A 147 -12.98 9.47 -5.94
C TYR A 147 -12.03 8.36 -6.38
N GLN A 148 -11.68 8.38 -7.66
CA GLN A 148 -10.65 7.49 -8.19
C GLN A 148 -9.26 7.96 -7.77
N LEU A 149 -8.69 7.27 -6.77
CA LEU A 149 -7.33 7.56 -6.31
C LEU A 149 -6.30 7.11 -7.34
N SER A 150 -5.40 8.03 -7.68
CA SER A 150 -4.28 7.73 -8.56
C SER A 150 -3.14 7.09 -7.79
N THR A 151 -2.69 5.92 -8.25
CA THR A 151 -1.47 5.27 -7.79
C THR A 151 -0.46 5.19 -8.92
N HIS A 152 0.81 5.43 -8.62
CA HIS A 152 1.92 5.21 -9.55
C HIS A 152 2.70 3.95 -9.20
N SER A 153 2.12 3.08 -8.40
CA SER A 153 2.81 1.93 -7.84
C SER A 153 1.98 0.67 -7.96
N ASP A 154 2.64 -0.36 -8.44
CA ASP A 154 2.14 -1.73 -8.40
C ASP A 154 2.98 -2.53 -7.39
N ILE A 155 2.57 -3.75 -7.11
CA ILE A 155 3.29 -4.71 -6.27
C ILE A 155 4.10 -5.61 -7.20
N PHE A 156 5.41 -5.68 -6.97
CA PHE A 156 6.34 -6.43 -7.81
C PHE A 156 7.16 -7.41 -6.98
N ALA A 157 7.50 -8.55 -7.60
CA ALA A 157 8.61 -9.39 -7.20
C ALA A 157 9.81 -9.11 -8.12
N MET A 158 11.00 -8.93 -7.53
CA MET A 158 12.24 -8.67 -8.23
C MET A 158 13.27 -9.72 -7.84
N TYR A 159 14.02 -10.24 -8.81
CA TYR A 159 15.07 -11.24 -8.60
C TYR A 159 16.14 -11.15 -9.68
N SER A 160 17.34 -11.68 -9.40
CA SER A 160 18.45 -11.58 -10.33
C SER A 160 18.40 -12.65 -11.43
N HIS A 161 18.87 -12.32 -12.63
CA HIS A 161 19.02 -13.29 -13.72
C HIS A 161 19.91 -14.47 -13.36
N ARG A 162 20.90 -14.26 -12.49
CA ARG A 162 21.88 -15.27 -12.07
C ARG A 162 21.28 -16.28 -11.09
N ASN A 163 20.21 -15.88 -10.38
CA ASN A 163 19.53 -16.68 -9.39
C ASN A 163 18.16 -17.16 -9.90
N GLN A 164 18.08 -17.64 -11.16
CA GLN A 164 16.95 -18.50 -11.55
C GLN A 164 17.01 -19.82 -10.78
N GLN A 165 17.14 -19.71 -9.46
CA GLN A 165 17.01 -20.89 -8.62
C GLN A 165 15.57 -21.38 -8.73
N PRO A 166 15.35 -22.67 -8.97
CA PRO A 166 14.01 -23.24 -9.05
C PRO A 166 13.14 -22.87 -7.84
N LEU A 167 13.76 -22.68 -6.67
CA LEU A 167 13.08 -22.30 -5.42
C LEU A 167 12.54 -20.87 -5.43
N ALA A 168 13.31 -19.89 -5.90
CA ALA A 168 12.83 -18.50 -6.01
C ALA A 168 11.64 -18.39 -6.95
N LYS A 169 11.72 -19.07 -8.11
CA LYS A 169 10.60 -19.14 -9.05
C LYS A 169 9.38 -19.81 -8.43
N LEU A 170 9.57 -20.95 -7.79
CA LEU A 170 8.48 -21.69 -7.10
C LEU A 170 7.79 -20.82 -6.05
N PHE A 171 8.59 -20.08 -5.27
CA PHE A 171 8.08 -19.16 -4.24
C PHE A 171 7.24 -18.04 -4.86
N ILE A 172 7.74 -17.37 -5.91
CA ILE A 172 7.02 -16.30 -6.60
C ILE A 172 5.74 -16.85 -7.26
N ASP A 173 5.81 -18.02 -7.91
CA ASP A 173 4.65 -18.66 -8.53
C ASP A 173 3.59 -19.04 -7.47
N SER A 174 4.01 -19.49 -6.30
CA SER A 174 3.10 -19.79 -5.19
C SER A 174 2.38 -18.53 -4.69
N ILE A 175 3.11 -17.45 -4.49
CA ILE A 175 2.52 -16.15 -4.10
C ILE A 175 1.56 -15.63 -5.18
N GLN A 176 1.95 -15.70 -6.45
CA GLN A 176 1.10 -15.26 -7.56
C GLN A 176 -0.21 -16.07 -7.64
N ASN A 177 -0.13 -17.38 -7.38
CA ASN A 177 -1.30 -18.24 -7.35
C ASN A 177 -2.22 -17.91 -6.18
N GLU A 178 -1.65 -17.59 -5.00
CA GLU A 178 -2.41 -17.17 -3.82
C GLU A 178 -3.10 -15.83 -4.04
N ILE A 179 -2.39 -14.87 -4.62
CA ILE A 179 -2.97 -13.56 -4.97
C ILE A 179 -4.10 -13.74 -6.01
N GLY A 180 -3.91 -14.62 -6.99
CA GLY A 180 -4.88 -14.88 -8.05
C GLY A 180 -5.01 -13.73 -9.04
N THR A 181 -6.10 -13.76 -9.81
CA THR A 181 -6.43 -12.70 -10.79
C THR A 181 -7.13 -11.50 -10.15
N THR A 182 -7.88 -11.76 -9.07
CA THR A 182 -8.52 -10.74 -8.24
C THR A 182 -8.08 -10.97 -6.81
N PRO A 183 -7.17 -10.14 -6.28
CA PRO A 183 -6.67 -10.26 -4.93
C PRO A 183 -7.81 -10.21 -3.89
N ILE A 184 -7.75 -11.08 -2.87
CA ILE A 184 -8.80 -11.18 -1.85
C ILE A 184 -9.05 -9.84 -1.14
N TRP A 185 -8.00 -9.05 -0.91
CA TRP A 185 -8.12 -7.74 -0.25
C TRP A 185 -8.94 -6.71 -1.03
N GLU A 186 -9.16 -6.90 -2.34
CA GLU A 186 -10.05 -6.04 -3.15
C GLU A 186 -11.54 -6.28 -2.82
N THR A 187 -11.86 -7.31 -2.05
CA THR A 187 -13.23 -7.61 -1.59
C THR A 187 -13.50 -7.13 -0.17
N TYR A 188 -12.53 -6.48 0.49
CA TYR A 188 -12.60 -6.10 1.90
C TYR A 188 -13.10 -4.65 2.14
N LEU A 189 -13.38 -3.90 1.07
CA LEU A 189 -13.96 -2.54 1.13
C LEU A 189 -15.47 -2.55 1.25
#